data_81a3a634bd07ea07d4f40073613edfd8
#
_entry.id   81a3a634bd07ea07d4f40073613edfd8
#
_cell.length_a   1.000
_cell.length_b   1.000
_cell.length_c   1.000
_cell.angle_alpha   90.00
_cell.angle_beta   90.00
_cell.angle_gamma   90.00
#
_symmetry.space_group_name_H-M   'P 1'
#
loop_
_entity.id
_entity.type
_entity.pdbx_description
1 polymer ?
#
loop_
_entity_poly.entity_id
_entity_poly.type
_entity_poly.pdbx_seq_one_letter_code
_entity_poly.pdbx_strand_id
1 'polypeptide(L)'
;MMFFFRIQLIASLCLISLELVSQATMGLLSSTTENEDGYVLFTPNSGTTTYLIDKCGYFVHSWPSTYRPGLAAYLLDDGSLLRTGRTQNQTFVAGGIGGVIERIDWEGNLVWSYSISSSSECQHHDIHPMSNGNVLVISYEYKTIAQAIEAGRDSTALGNSFWSEKIIEIEPQGMNGGTIVWEWHMWDHLVQEFDSTAANYGVVSEHPELLDINYGGGTDADWLHLNGIDYNAELDQIVMSTHNLHEIWIIDHSTSTAEAASHVGGNSGKGGDFLYRWGNPQVYGRGTAADQKFFGQHNPTWIRPGQVDEGKLMVFNNGLQRPGGNYSTVDVIEPLMDASGAYVMDTSGMFLPQATSWMYSPTPIFYAMNISGAQRLPSGNTLICSGPQGIFMEVDYEGNLVWNYRSPVGQGGNILTQGNTPAQNAVFRCTQYPVDYPAFIGRDLTVGAPIELNPLAYDCTMLVTSRVEEQVNAMGFTVFAAHPDELRVTPTASANRCSFELYDISGRRLMTWSHLDTTAGQSFALKLNQPLSSGIYVLSMDGVGGERVVVR
;
A
#
# COMPACT_ATOMS: atom_id res chain seq x y z
N MET A 1 -22.62 -63.44 63.73
CA MET A 1 -21.37 -62.67 63.74
C MET A 1 -21.13 -62.17 62.31
N MET A 2 -21.65 -61.00 61.94
CA MET A 2 -21.63 -60.40 60.59
C MET A 2 -20.66 -59.22 60.61
N PHE A 3 -19.61 -59.32 59.83
CA PHE A 3 -18.67 -58.21 59.62
C PHE A 3 -19.16 -57.34 58.46
N PHE A 4 -19.45 -56.06 58.76
CA PHE A 4 -19.70 -55.04 57.73
C PHE A 4 -18.37 -54.37 57.34
N PHE A 5 -17.98 -54.54 56.03
CA PHE A 5 -16.91 -53.74 55.42
C PHE A 5 -17.52 -52.42 54.89
N ARG A 6 -17.07 -51.29 55.46
CA ARG A 6 -17.33 -49.98 54.89
C ARG A 6 -16.25 -49.65 53.86
N ILE A 7 -16.61 -49.57 52.60
CA ILE A 7 -15.77 -49.01 51.54
C ILE A 7 -15.99 -47.50 51.57
N GLN A 8 -14.93 -46.73 51.92
CA GLN A 8 -14.89 -45.26 51.71
C GLN A 8 -14.45 -45.00 50.30
N LEU A 9 -15.36 -44.47 49.46
CA LEU A 9 -15.02 -43.93 48.12
C LEU A 9 -14.49 -42.51 48.29
N ILE A 10 -13.19 -42.32 48.12
CA ILE A 10 -12.58 -40.96 48.06
C ILE A 10 -12.74 -40.50 46.63
N ALA A 11 -13.73 -39.63 46.36
CA ALA A 11 -13.87 -38.91 45.10
C ALA A 11 -12.84 -37.77 45.06
N SER A 12 -11.74 -37.97 44.35
CA SER A 12 -10.77 -36.90 44.07
C SER A 12 -11.39 -36.01 42.95
N LEU A 13 -11.96 -34.85 43.34
CA LEU A 13 -12.34 -33.81 42.37
C LEU A 13 -11.04 -33.18 41.85
N CYS A 14 -10.59 -33.55 40.66
CA CYS A 14 -9.67 -32.75 39.88
C CYS A 14 -10.43 -31.49 39.42
N LEU A 15 -10.26 -30.38 40.11
CA LEU A 15 -10.60 -29.04 39.59
C LEU A 15 -9.62 -28.75 38.44
N ILE A 16 -10.08 -29.06 37.21
CA ILE A 16 -9.45 -28.49 36.02
C ILE A 16 -9.88 -27.02 36.00
N SER A 17 -9.01 -26.12 36.43
CA SER A 17 -9.12 -24.71 36.18
C SER A 17 -9.01 -24.52 34.65
N LEU A 18 -10.14 -24.43 33.97
CA LEU A 18 -10.17 -23.82 32.64
C LEU A 18 -9.76 -22.34 32.84
N GLU A 19 -8.52 -22.04 32.61
CA GLU A 19 -8.12 -20.66 32.37
C GLU A 19 -8.85 -20.23 31.09
N LEU A 20 -9.92 -19.44 31.24
CA LEU A 20 -10.52 -18.69 30.17
C LEU A 20 -9.47 -17.69 29.70
N VAL A 21 -8.66 -18.06 28.73
CA VAL A 21 -7.77 -17.12 28.05
C VAL A 21 -8.69 -16.10 27.39
N SER A 22 -8.73 -14.89 27.92
CA SER A 22 -9.47 -13.79 27.32
C SER A 22 -8.93 -13.54 25.93
N GLN A 23 -9.79 -13.64 24.91
CA GLN A 23 -9.37 -13.36 23.54
C GLN A 23 -9.14 -11.86 23.37
N ALA A 24 -8.05 -11.47 22.73
CA ALA A 24 -7.75 -10.07 22.43
C ALA A 24 -8.82 -9.49 21.50
N THR A 25 -9.30 -8.27 21.83
CA THR A 25 -10.31 -7.54 21.03
C THR A 25 -9.69 -6.43 20.18
N MET A 26 -8.47 -6.01 20.54
CA MET A 26 -7.66 -4.98 19.87
C MET A 26 -6.17 -5.20 20.15
N GLY A 27 -5.30 -4.38 19.59
CA GLY A 27 -3.87 -4.62 19.62
C GLY A 27 -3.52 -5.84 18.76
N LEU A 28 -2.50 -6.60 19.14
CA LEU A 28 -2.12 -7.85 18.46
C LEU A 28 -3.19 -8.92 18.71
N LEU A 29 -3.80 -9.42 17.63
CA LEU A 29 -4.83 -10.47 17.69
C LEU A 29 -4.25 -11.86 17.42
N SER A 30 -3.30 -11.95 16.49
CA SER A 30 -2.57 -13.18 16.18
C SER A 30 -1.25 -12.88 15.46
N SER A 31 -0.30 -13.76 15.59
CA SER A 31 0.99 -13.73 14.91
C SER A 31 1.57 -15.12 14.77
N THR A 32 2.22 -15.41 13.65
CA THR A 32 2.96 -16.64 13.39
C THR A 32 4.41 -16.31 13.02
N THR A 33 5.25 -17.32 12.87
CA THR A 33 6.67 -17.15 12.49
C THR A 33 6.86 -16.74 11.03
N GLU A 34 5.82 -16.82 10.21
CA GLU A 34 5.84 -16.50 8.79
C GLU A 34 5.55 -15.01 8.50
N ASN A 35 5.21 -14.21 9.53
CA ASN A 35 5.04 -12.77 9.31
C ASN A 35 6.39 -12.09 9.06
N GLU A 36 6.39 -11.05 8.24
CA GLU A 36 7.59 -10.26 7.96
C GLU A 36 7.85 -9.25 9.07
N ASP A 37 9.11 -9.18 9.54
CA ASP A 37 9.53 -8.20 10.54
C ASP A 37 9.51 -6.78 9.95
N GLY A 38 9.27 -5.78 10.79
CA GLY A 38 9.17 -4.39 10.37
C GLY A 38 8.33 -3.54 11.31
N TYR A 39 8.09 -2.31 10.87
CA TYR A 39 7.30 -1.34 11.62
C TYR A 39 6.08 -0.91 10.82
N VAL A 40 4.92 -0.85 11.45
CA VAL A 40 3.66 -0.50 10.80
C VAL A 40 3.25 0.92 11.19
N LEU A 41 3.17 1.79 10.19
CA LEU A 41 2.69 3.17 10.30
C LEU A 41 1.19 3.22 10.03
N PHE A 42 0.43 3.93 10.87
CA PHE A 42 -0.99 4.17 10.64
C PHE A 42 -1.49 5.46 11.30
N THR A 43 -2.50 6.08 10.71
CA THR A 43 -3.15 7.28 11.24
C THR A 43 -4.64 6.99 11.47
N PRO A 44 -5.11 6.95 12.73
CA PRO A 44 -6.54 6.80 13.02
C PRO A 44 -7.37 8.00 12.53
N ASN A 45 -8.44 7.76 11.77
CA ASN A 45 -9.24 8.81 11.13
C ASN A 45 -9.90 9.78 12.13
N SER A 46 -10.13 9.32 13.35
CA SER A 46 -10.80 10.13 14.39
C SER A 46 -9.84 10.83 15.35
N GLY A 47 -8.53 10.55 15.25
CA GLY A 47 -7.46 11.21 16.04
C GLY A 47 -6.73 12.31 15.27
N THR A 48 -5.61 12.78 15.83
CA THR A 48 -4.69 13.73 15.19
C THR A 48 -3.25 13.20 15.16
N THR A 49 -3.00 12.05 15.78
CA THR A 49 -1.68 11.45 15.93
C THR A 49 -1.50 10.29 14.94
N THR A 50 -0.36 10.25 14.27
CA THR A 50 0.11 9.10 13.49
C THR A 50 1.00 8.24 14.38
N TYR A 51 0.86 6.93 14.32
CA TYR A 51 1.55 5.94 15.16
C TYR A 51 2.44 5.04 14.34
N LEU A 52 3.57 4.65 14.92
CA LEU A 52 4.45 3.59 14.45
C LEU A 52 4.50 2.51 15.52
N ILE A 53 4.22 1.28 15.14
CA ILE A 53 4.27 0.09 16.01
C ILE A 53 5.19 -0.97 15.41
N ASP A 54 5.71 -1.86 16.25
CA ASP A 54 6.35 -3.08 15.79
C ASP A 54 5.31 -4.19 15.47
N LYS A 55 5.77 -5.33 15.01
CA LYS A 55 4.90 -6.48 14.68
C LYS A 55 4.33 -7.18 15.94
N CYS A 56 4.82 -6.86 17.11
CA CYS A 56 4.23 -7.26 18.39
C CYS A 56 3.10 -6.30 18.85
N GLY A 57 2.88 -5.21 18.13
CA GLY A 57 1.89 -4.19 18.50
C GLY A 57 2.39 -3.24 19.58
N TYR A 58 3.68 -3.28 19.91
CA TYR A 58 4.28 -2.32 20.83
C TYR A 58 4.47 -0.96 20.19
N PHE A 59 4.23 0.09 20.96
CA PHE A 59 4.49 1.47 20.53
C PHE A 59 5.99 1.70 20.27
N VAL A 60 6.31 2.26 19.11
CA VAL A 60 7.69 2.66 18.74
C VAL A 60 7.82 4.16 18.70
N HIS A 61 6.94 4.83 17.95
CA HIS A 61 7.00 6.28 17.79
C HIS A 61 5.62 6.89 17.45
N SER A 62 5.49 8.21 17.57
CA SER A 62 4.29 8.92 17.11
C SER A 62 4.56 10.37 16.73
N TRP A 63 3.76 10.86 15.77
CA TRP A 63 3.78 12.25 15.33
C TRP A 63 2.42 12.90 15.60
N PRO A 64 2.33 13.80 16.58
CA PRO A 64 1.13 14.59 16.80
C PRO A 64 0.97 15.69 15.75
N SER A 65 -0.27 16.01 15.39
CA SER A 65 -0.61 17.17 14.56
C SER A 65 -1.76 17.94 15.18
N THR A 66 -1.97 19.16 14.73
CA THR A 66 -3.15 19.98 15.08
C THR A 66 -4.35 19.66 14.19
N TYR A 67 -4.14 19.01 13.05
CA TYR A 67 -5.19 18.63 12.11
C TYR A 67 -5.60 17.17 12.29
N ARG A 68 -6.90 16.90 12.17
CA ARG A 68 -7.38 15.55 11.88
C ARG A 68 -6.80 15.11 10.53
N PRO A 69 -6.61 13.81 10.30
CA PRO A 69 -6.03 13.36 9.03
C PRO A 69 -6.91 13.72 7.84
N GLY A 70 -6.26 14.20 6.79
CA GLY A 70 -6.80 14.28 5.44
C GLY A 70 -6.61 12.96 4.68
N LEU A 71 -6.30 11.90 5.41
CA LEU A 71 -6.18 10.47 5.14
C LEU A 71 -4.74 9.97 4.91
N ALA A 72 -4.00 10.47 3.92
CA ALA A 72 -2.66 9.97 3.57
C ALA A 72 -1.58 10.26 4.63
N ALA A 73 -0.67 9.31 4.84
CA ALA A 73 0.53 9.45 5.67
C ALA A 73 1.66 8.54 5.17
N TYR A 74 2.87 9.09 5.06
CA TYR A 74 4.07 8.40 4.57
C TYR A 74 5.27 8.76 5.46
N LEU A 75 6.04 7.76 5.88
CA LEU A 75 7.34 7.97 6.50
C LEU A 75 8.39 8.13 5.41
N LEU A 76 9.12 9.22 5.40
CA LEU A 76 10.16 9.52 4.43
C LEU A 76 11.52 8.97 4.89
N ASP A 77 12.45 8.78 3.97
CA ASP A 77 13.79 8.22 4.23
C ASP A 77 14.57 8.97 5.31
N ASP A 78 14.35 10.27 5.45
CA ASP A 78 14.99 11.09 6.50
C ASP A 78 14.32 10.99 7.87
N GLY A 79 13.27 10.18 7.99
CA GLY A 79 12.50 9.96 9.20
C GLY A 79 11.40 11.01 9.45
N SER A 80 11.20 11.95 8.55
CA SER A 80 10.05 12.84 8.66
C SER A 80 8.76 12.17 8.17
N LEU A 81 7.64 12.51 8.80
CA LEU A 81 6.31 12.12 8.38
C LEU A 81 5.76 13.14 7.39
N LEU A 82 5.41 12.72 6.18
CA LEU A 82 4.61 13.49 5.24
C LEU A 82 3.15 13.03 5.35
N ARG A 83 2.24 13.95 5.67
CA ARG A 83 0.82 13.60 5.85
C ARG A 83 -0.11 14.69 5.34
N THR A 84 -1.37 14.32 5.09
CA THR A 84 -2.44 15.29 4.84
C THR A 84 -3.23 15.59 6.10
N GLY A 85 -3.68 16.84 6.23
CA GLY A 85 -4.52 17.33 7.32
C GLY A 85 -5.85 17.87 6.78
N ARG A 86 -6.92 17.60 7.54
CA ARG A 86 -8.27 18.03 7.15
C ARG A 86 -8.51 19.48 7.55
N THR A 87 -8.81 20.31 6.56
CA THR A 87 -9.30 21.68 6.74
C THR A 87 -10.83 21.72 6.73
N GLN A 88 -11.37 22.86 7.11
CA GLN A 88 -12.79 23.15 6.89
C GLN A 88 -12.95 23.78 5.50
N ASN A 89 -13.63 23.09 4.60
CA ASN A 89 -13.98 23.62 3.29
C ASN A 89 -15.50 23.69 3.14
N GLN A 90 -16.03 24.79 2.60
CA GLN A 90 -17.45 25.04 2.45
C GLN A 90 -18.00 24.62 1.07
N THR A 91 -17.12 24.48 0.10
CA THR A 91 -17.46 24.11 -1.29
C THR A 91 -17.38 22.62 -1.47
N PHE A 92 -16.28 22.01 -1.04
CA PHE A 92 -16.03 20.58 -1.18
C PHE A 92 -16.37 19.88 0.13
N VAL A 93 -17.47 19.13 0.16
CA VAL A 93 -18.02 18.52 1.38
C VAL A 93 -18.13 16.99 1.31
N ALA A 94 -17.44 16.37 0.36
CA ALA A 94 -17.41 14.92 0.16
C ALA A 94 -16.54 14.18 1.21
N GLY A 95 -16.46 12.87 1.07
CA GLY A 95 -15.47 12.05 1.78
C GLY A 95 -14.04 12.42 1.40
N GLY A 96 -13.07 12.06 2.24
CA GLY A 96 -11.65 12.21 1.90
C GLY A 96 -11.07 13.61 1.95
N ILE A 97 -11.84 14.64 2.31
CA ILE A 97 -11.36 16.03 2.35
C ILE A 97 -10.14 16.15 3.25
N GLY A 98 -9.07 16.71 2.68
CA GLY A 98 -7.84 17.13 3.36
C GLY A 98 -7.71 18.66 3.36
N GLY A 99 -6.84 19.20 2.51
CA GLY A 99 -6.68 20.63 2.27
C GLY A 99 -5.39 21.21 2.80
N VAL A 100 -4.62 20.52 3.62
CA VAL A 100 -3.25 20.87 4.00
C VAL A 100 -2.35 19.64 3.94
N ILE A 101 -1.11 19.83 3.52
CA ILE A 101 -0.04 18.84 3.57
C ILE A 101 0.94 19.32 4.63
N GLU A 102 1.38 18.42 5.50
CA GLU A 102 2.35 18.67 6.58
C GLU A 102 3.53 17.72 6.44
N ARG A 103 4.74 18.24 6.66
CA ARG A 103 5.94 17.43 6.91
C ARG A 103 6.41 17.70 8.33
N ILE A 104 6.44 16.66 9.14
CA ILE A 104 6.77 16.71 10.57
C ILE A 104 8.04 15.89 10.77
N ASP A 105 9.08 16.46 11.39
CA ASP A 105 10.32 15.73 11.65
C ASP A 105 10.13 14.63 12.69
N TRP A 106 11.18 13.83 12.92
CA TRP A 106 11.12 12.74 13.90
C TRP A 106 10.85 13.27 15.32
N GLU A 107 11.32 14.46 15.66
CA GLU A 107 11.16 15.11 16.96
C GLU A 107 9.76 15.71 17.16
N GLY A 108 8.89 15.64 16.13
CA GLY A 108 7.51 16.14 16.17
C GLY A 108 7.37 17.63 15.80
N ASN A 109 8.41 18.27 15.23
CA ASN A 109 8.33 19.65 14.79
C ASN A 109 7.79 19.72 13.36
N LEU A 110 6.87 20.66 13.10
CA LEU A 110 6.42 20.97 11.75
C LEU A 110 7.57 21.66 10.99
N VAL A 111 8.08 21.01 9.94
CA VAL A 111 9.19 21.52 9.12
C VAL A 111 8.74 22.08 7.79
N TRP A 112 7.58 21.66 7.29
CA TRP A 112 6.96 22.20 6.08
C TRP A 112 5.46 22.00 6.09
N SER A 113 4.72 22.93 5.48
CA SER A 113 3.30 22.76 5.18
C SER A 113 2.91 23.51 3.92
N TYR A 114 1.88 22.98 3.22
CA TYR A 114 1.31 23.60 2.04
C TYR A 114 -0.21 23.44 2.04
N SER A 115 -0.95 24.53 1.77
CA SER A 115 -2.41 24.52 1.82
C SER A 115 -3.02 24.55 0.41
N ILE A 116 -3.92 23.61 0.14
CA ILE A 116 -4.74 23.54 -1.06
C ILE A 116 -6.19 23.38 -0.60
N SER A 117 -6.80 24.49 -0.22
CA SER A 117 -8.18 24.54 0.26
C SER A 117 -8.77 25.92 0.02
N SER A 118 -9.54 26.04 -1.03
CA SER A 118 -10.22 27.28 -1.44
C SER A 118 -11.66 26.95 -1.90
N SER A 119 -12.36 27.93 -2.45
CA SER A 119 -13.66 27.69 -3.11
C SER A 119 -13.55 27.07 -4.49
N SER A 120 -12.35 27.06 -5.10
CA SER A 120 -12.09 26.55 -6.46
C SER A 120 -11.36 25.22 -6.49
N GLU A 121 -10.68 24.85 -5.41
CA GLU A 121 -9.89 23.61 -5.32
C GLU A 121 -9.73 23.13 -3.87
N CYS A 122 -9.55 21.84 -3.70
CA CYS A 122 -9.26 21.24 -2.39
C CYS A 122 -8.54 19.91 -2.53
N GLN A 123 -7.36 19.79 -1.87
CA GLN A 123 -6.70 18.49 -1.74
C GLN A 123 -7.61 17.50 -1.02
N HIS A 124 -7.65 16.26 -1.50
CA HIS A 124 -8.39 15.18 -0.87
C HIS A 124 -7.66 13.84 -1.01
N HIS A 125 -8.08 12.86 -0.19
CA HIS A 125 -7.64 11.46 -0.12
C HIS A 125 -6.12 11.29 -0.06
N ASP A 126 -5.42 11.37 -1.19
CA ASP A 126 -4.06 10.86 -1.28
C ASP A 126 -3.06 11.88 -1.84
N ILE A 127 -1.80 11.63 -1.54
CA ILE A 127 -0.61 12.29 -2.07
C ILE A 127 0.44 11.22 -2.34
N HIS A 128 1.47 11.53 -3.13
CA HIS A 128 2.60 10.62 -3.28
C HIS A 128 3.93 11.38 -3.13
N PRO A 129 4.83 11.01 -2.18
CA PRO A 129 6.16 11.59 -2.08
C PRO A 129 7.05 11.08 -3.21
N MET A 130 7.68 11.98 -3.94
CA MET A 130 8.62 11.65 -5.01
C MET A 130 10.06 11.64 -4.52
N SER A 131 10.92 10.86 -5.19
CA SER A 131 12.35 10.74 -4.83
C SER A 131 13.16 12.04 -4.98
N ASN A 132 12.68 12.98 -5.81
CA ASN A 132 13.27 14.33 -5.95
C ASN A 132 12.88 15.30 -4.82
N GLY A 133 12.03 14.86 -3.87
CA GLY A 133 11.51 15.66 -2.77
C GLY A 133 10.21 16.39 -3.06
N ASN A 134 9.71 16.32 -4.28
CA ASN A 134 8.41 16.86 -4.66
C ASN A 134 7.27 15.96 -4.16
N VAL A 135 6.05 16.49 -4.22
CA VAL A 135 4.85 15.78 -3.79
C VAL A 135 3.79 15.84 -4.88
N LEU A 136 3.36 14.66 -5.35
CA LEU A 136 2.16 14.55 -6.20
C LEU A 136 0.90 14.60 -5.31
N VAL A 137 -0.12 15.32 -5.76
CA VAL A 137 -1.31 15.64 -4.97
C VAL A 137 -2.57 15.50 -5.80
N ILE A 138 -3.56 14.76 -5.30
CA ILE A 138 -4.92 14.76 -5.84
C ILE A 138 -5.68 15.97 -5.32
N SER A 139 -6.36 16.70 -6.20
CA SER A 139 -7.18 17.85 -5.81
C SER A 139 -8.47 17.91 -6.62
N TYR A 140 -9.58 18.16 -5.93
CA TYR A 140 -10.80 18.61 -6.58
C TYR A 140 -10.59 19.95 -7.27
N GLU A 141 -11.28 20.13 -8.38
CA GLU A 141 -11.37 21.37 -9.13
C GLU A 141 -12.84 21.72 -9.38
N TYR A 142 -13.28 22.92 -8.93
CA TYR A 142 -14.64 23.37 -9.12
C TYR A 142 -14.89 23.79 -10.58
N LYS A 143 -15.96 23.27 -11.16
CA LYS A 143 -16.47 23.71 -12.46
C LYS A 143 -17.88 24.28 -12.30
N THR A 144 -18.15 25.39 -12.95
CA THR A 144 -19.50 25.93 -12.99
C THR A 144 -20.42 25.05 -13.82
N ILE A 145 -21.72 25.11 -13.56
CA ILE A 145 -22.72 24.38 -14.37
C ILE A 145 -22.65 24.78 -15.84
N ALA A 146 -22.38 26.07 -16.12
CA ALA A 146 -22.22 26.56 -17.51
C ALA A 146 -21.02 25.89 -18.21
N GLN A 147 -19.87 25.78 -17.51
CA GLN A 147 -18.71 25.07 -18.05
C GLN A 147 -18.98 23.58 -18.29
N ALA A 148 -19.71 22.92 -17.39
CA ALA A 148 -20.06 21.52 -17.56
C ALA A 148 -20.96 21.30 -18.80
N ILE A 149 -21.95 22.17 -19.02
CA ILE A 149 -22.81 22.13 -20.19
C ILE A 149 -22.01 22.43 -21.47
N GLU A 150 -21.14 23.44 -21.44
CA GLU A 150 -20.26 23.78 -22.57
C GLU A 150 -19.33 22.61 -22.94
N ALA A 151 -18.85 21.85 -21.93
CA ALA A 151 -18.04 20.64 -22.12
C ALA A 151 -18.88 19.44 -22.64
N GLY A 152 -20.21 19.55 -22.73
CA GLY A 152 -21.11 18.52 -23.23
C GLY A 152 -21.75 17.62 -22.17
N ARG A 153 -21.71 18.01 -20.89
CA ARG A 153 -22.47 17.31 -19.82
C ARG A 153 -23.96 17.49 -20.01
N ASP A 154 -24.72 16.41 -19.93
CA ASP A 154 -26.19 16.44 -19.93
C ASP A 154 -26.69 17.29 -18.74
N SER A 155 -27.39 18.37 -19.07
CA SER A 155 -27.94 19.31 -18.10
C SER A 155 -28.93 18.66 -17.13
N THR A 156 -29.58 17.54 -17.50
CA THR A 156 -30.50 16.79 -16.64
C THR A 156 -29.79 15.95 -15.59
N ALA A 157 -28.48 15.70 -15.80
CA ALA A 157 -27.60 14.98 -14.88
C ALA A 157 -26.70 15.93 -14.06
N LEU A 158 -27.06 17.22 -13.96
CA LEU A 158 -26.34 18.20 -13.14
C LEU A 158 -27.11 18.58 -11.90
N GLY A 159 -26.40 18.65 -10.77
CA GLY A 159 -26.88 19.25 -9.52
C GLY A 159 -26.62 20.76 -9.47
N ASN A 160 -26.34 21.29 -8.26
CA ASN A 160 -26.06 22.71 -8.05
C ASN A 160 -24.57 23.06 -8.22
N SER A 161 -23.68 22.07 -8.28
CA SER A 161 -22.23 22.20 -8.46
C SER A 161 -21.69 20.98 -9.18
N PHE A 162 -20.50 21.12 -9.79
CA PHE A 162 -19.81 20.04 -10.47
C PHE A 162 -18.31 20.14 -10.17
N TRP A 163 -17.70 19.04 -9.75
CA TRP A 163 -16.28 18.98 -9.40
C TRP A 163 -15.56 18.03 -10.36
N SER A 164 -14.53 18.57 -11.00
CA SER A 164 -13.54 17.79 -11.73
C SER A 164 -12.38 17.45 -10.79
N GLU A 165 -11.38 16.83 -11.34
CA GLU A 165 -10.17 16.40 -10.62
C GLU A 165 -8.93 16.89 -11.34
N LYS A 166 -7.87 17.13 -10.58
CA LYS A 166 -6.54 17.40 -11.10
C LYS A 166 -5.46 16.73 -10.26
N ILE A 167 -4.32 16.48 -10.87
CA ILE A 167 -3.08 16.08 -10.20
C ILE A 167 -2.10 17.22 -10.35
N ILE A 168 -1.45 17.58 -9.26
CA ILE A 168 -0.39 18.59 -9.28
C ILE A 168 0.88 18.03 -8.64
N GLU A 169 2.04 18.44 -9.16
CA GLU A 169 3.35 18.21 -8.54
C GLU A 169 3.82 19.50 -7.88
N ILE A 170 4.13 19.43 -6.59
CA ILE A 170 4.58 20.56 -5.78
C ILE A 170 6.04 20.36 -5.42
N GLU A 171 6.89 21.33 -5.74
CA GLU A 171 8.23 21.49 -5.20
C GLU A 171 8.15 22.28 -3.89
N PRO A 172 8.42 21.66 -2.71
CA PRO A 172 8.39 22.33 -1.42
C PRO A 172 9.41 23.48 -1.33
N GLN A 173 9.00 24.62 -0.78
CA GLN A 173 9.88 25.81 -0.60
C GLN A 173 9.70 26.44 0.77
N GLY A 174 10.80 26.58 1.50
CA GLY A 174 10.78 27.16 2.86
C GLY A 174 9.90 26.34 3.81
N MET A 175 9.25 27.02 4.76
CA MET A 175 8.41 26.34 5.77
C MET A 175 6.92 26.24 5.36
N ASN A 176 6.42 27.16 4.53
CA ASN A 176 4.98 27.28 4.24
C ASN A 176 4.70 27.56 2.75
N GLY A 177 5.62 27.22 1.87
CA GLY A 177 5.53 27.53 0.44
C GLY A 177 5.81 26.33 -0.45
N GLY A 178 5.54 26.53 -1.73
CA GLY A 178 5.83 25.55 -2.77
C GLY A 178 5.52 26.14 -4.14
N THR A 179 6.16 25.60 -5.17
CA THR A 179 5.85 25.90 -6.56
C THR A 179 5.20 24.69 -7.19
N ILE A 180 4.06 24.88 -7.85
CA ILE A 180 3.49 23.87 -8.72
C ILE A 180 4.38 23.82 -9.97
N VAL A 181 5.06 22.69 -10.17
CA VAL A 181 6.01 22.49 -11.27
C VAL A 181 5.42 21.70 -12.42
N TRP A 182 4.32 20.97 -12.16
CA TRP A 182 3.56 20.23 -13.15
C TRP A 182 2.11 20.10 -12.70
N GLU A 183 1.17 20.11 -13.65
CA GLU A 183 -0.26 19.85 -13.42
C GLU A 183 -0.89 19.12 -14.61
N TRP A 184 -1.84 18.27 -14.28
CA TRP A 184 -2.71 17.55 -15.18
C TRP A 184 -4.16 17.73 -14.74
N HIS A 185 -5.05 18.05 -15.68
CA HIS A 185 -6.46 18.27 -15.39
C HIS A 185 -7.32 17.27 -16.16
N MET A 186 -8.19 16.53 -15.46
CA MET A 186 -9.16 15.66 -16.11
C MET A 186 -10.01 16.40 -17.14
N TRP A 187 -10.21 17.69 -16.93
CA TRP A 187 -11.02 18.56 -17.78
C TRP A 187 -10.49 18.70 -19.21
N ASP A 188 -9.26 18.45 -19.45
CA ASP A 188 -8.61 18.56 -20.76
C ASP A 188 -8.73 17.27 -21.59
N HIS A 189 -9.25 16.16 -20.99
CA HIS A 189 -9.26 14.83 -21.59
C HIS A 189 -10.68 14.23 -21.65
N LEU A 190 -11.64 15.00 -22.15
CA LEU A 190 -13.06 14.65 -22.19
C LEU A 190 -13.53 14.24 -23.58
N VAL A 191 -14.55 13.39 -23.64
CA VAL A 191 -15.32 13.03 -24.84
C VAL A 191 -16.81 12.93 -24.48
N GLN A 192 -17.70 13.13 -25.44
CA GLN A 192 -19.15 12.94 -25.26
C GLN A 192 -19.89 12.74 -26.60
N GLU A 193 -20.97 11.95 -26.56
CA GLU A 193 -21.87 11.70 -27.70
C GLU A 193 -23.23 12.37 -27.55
N PHE A 194 -23.44 13.15 -26.48
CA PHE A 194 -24.75 13.68 -26.07
C PHE A 194 -25.18 14.88 -26.92
N ASP A 195 -24.29 15.85 -27.16
CA ASP A 195 -24.58 17.08 -27.86
C ASP A 195 -23.51 17.38 -28.92
N SER A 196 -23.88 17.20 -30.19
CA SER A 196 -22.98 17.45 -31.35
C SER A 196 -22.62 18.92 -31.56
N THR A 197 -23.22 19.84 -30.82
CA THR A 197 -22.93 21.29 -30.89
C THR A 197 -22.05 21.77 -29.73
N ALA A 198 -21.90 20.96 -28.69
CA ALA A 198 -21.03 21.25 -27.56
C ALA A 198 -19.58 20.78 -27.81
N ALA A 199 -18.67 21.22 -26.95
CA ALA A 199 -17.28 20.77 -27.01
C ALA A 199 -17.14 19.25 -26.74
N ASN A 200 -15.99 18.71 -27.11
CA ASN A 200 -15.60 17.30 -26.86
C ASN A 200 -16.52 16.27 -27.58
N TYR A 201 -17.25 16.67 -28.60
CA TYR A 201 -18.10 15.74 -29.31
C TYR A 201 -17.29 14.71 -30.10
N GLY A 202 -17.55 13.44 -29.84
CA GLY A 202 -16.88 12.29 -30.46
C GLY A 202 -17.55 10.98 -30.06
N VAL A 203 -17.25 9.90 -30.79
CA VAL A 203 -17.75 8.55 -30.46
C VAL A 203 -16.97 8.00 -29.29
N VAL A 204 -17.57 7.88 -28.10
CA VAL A 204 -16.92 7.46 -26.85
C VAL A 204 -16.13 6.17 -27.04
N SER A 205 -16.70 5.18 -27.71
CA SER A 205 -16.04 3.90 -27.93
C SER A 205 -14.84 3.93 -28.89
N GLU A 206 -14.65 5.01 -29.64
CA GLU A 206 -13.47 5.23 -30.49
C GLU A 206 -12.34 5.98 -29.77
N HIS A 207 -12.63 6.52 -28.58
CA HIS A 207 -11.71 7.32 -27.77
C HIS A 207 -11.51 6.73 -26.35
N PRO A 208 -10.97 5.52 -26.23
CA PRO A 208 -10.68 4.91 -24.92
C PRO A 208 -9.64 5.71 -24.12
N GLU A 209 -8.86 6.57 -24.76
CA GLU A 209 -7.88 7.47 -24.16
C GLU A 209 -8.52 8.70 -23.47
N LEU A 210 -9.82 8.95 -23.68
CA LEU A 210 -10.56 10.09 -23.12
C LEU A 210 -11.67 9.61 -22.17
N LEU A 211 -12.20 10.54 -21.37
CA LEU A 211 -13.27 10.26 -20.42
C LEU A 211 -14.63 10.76 -20.93
N ASP A 212 -15.61 9.87 -20.98
CA ASP A 212 -17.01 10.27 -21.23
C ASP A 212 -17.54 11.11 -20.07
N ILE A 213 -17.72 12.42 -20.32
CA ILE A 213 -18.24 13.35 -19.31
C ILE A 213 -19.66 12.98 -18.84
N ASN A 214 -20.39 12.19 -19.61
CA ASN A 214 -21.76 11.77 -19.29
C ASN A 214 -21.85 10.42 -18.58
N TYR A 215 -20.73 9.70 -18.40
CA TYR A 215 -20.76 8.45 -17.67
C TYR A 215 -20.79 8.69 -16.15
N GLY A 216 -21.76 8.07 -15.47
CA GLY A 216 -21.85 8.06 -14.01
C GLY A 216 -22.17 9.40 -13.35
N GLY A 217 -22.08 9.43 -12.01
CA GLY A 217 -22.21 10.63 -11.19
C GLY A 217 -23.62 11.14 -10.94
N GLY A 218 -24.54 11.01 -11.88
CA GLY A 218 -25.89 11.59 -11.76
C GLY A 218 -25.83 13.07 -11.40
N THR A 219 -26.58 13.52 -10.39
CA THR A 219 -26.59 14.90 -9.90
C THR A 219 -25.61 15.16 -8.75
N ASP A 220 -24.74 14.20 -8.41
CA ASP A 220 -23.70 14.39 -7.39
C ASP A 220 -22.60 15.30 -7.93
N ALA A 221 -22.18 16.25 -7.11
CA ALA A 221 -21.10 17.15 -7.48
C ALA A 221 -19.76 16.42 -7.57
N ASP A 222 -19.53 15.42 -6.71
CA ASP A 222 -18.35 14.57 -6.64
C ASP A 222 -18.41 13.45 -7.68
N TRP A 223 -18.16 13.81 -8.92
CA TRP A 223 -18.36 12.94 -10.07
C TRP A 223 -17.41 11.74 -10.11
N LEU A 224 -16.10 11.98 -9.90
CA LEU A 224 -15.05 10.96 -10.10
C LEU A 224 -14.60 10.31 -8.81
N HIS A 225 -14.41 11.10 -7.76
CA HIS A 225 -13.92 10.67 -6.46
C HIS A 225 -12.60 9.91 -6.54
N LEU A 226 -11.52 10.58 -7.04
CA LEU A 226 -10.18 9.99 -7.02
C LEU A 226 -9.76 9.72 -5.58
N ASN A 227 -9.28 8.51 -5.30
CA ASN A 227 -9.03 8.08 -3.92
C ASN A 227 -7.67 7.42 -3.67
N GLY A 228 -6.82 7.36 -4.68
CA GLY A 228 -5.46 6.82 -4.56
C GLY A 228 -4.61 7.23 -5.74
N ILE A 229 -3.32 7.46 -5.48
CA ILE A 229 -2.30 7.83 -6.46
C ILE A 229 -1.00 7.11 -6.13
N ASP A 230 -0.30 6.61 -7.15
CA ASP A 230 1.06 6.10 -7.03
C ASP A 230 1.87 6.47 -8.27
N TYR A 231 3.19 6.48 -8.14
CA TYR A 231 4.11 6.89 -9.18
C TYR A 231 5.17 5.82 -9.45
N ASN A 232 5.37 5.54 -10.72
CA ASN A 232 6.44 4.66 -11.22
C ASN A 232 7.55 5.50 -11.85
N ALA A 233 8.69 5.61 -11.16
CA ALA A 233 9.81 6.43 -11.61
C ALA A 233 10.55 5.85 -12.82
N GLU A 234 10.48 4.53 -13.07
CA GLU A 234 11.12 3.89 -14.22
C GLU A 234 10.36 4.18 -15.51
N LEU A 235 9.03 4.14 -15.45
CA LEU A 235 8.14 4.43 -16.57
C LEU A 235 7.81 5.92 -16.69
N ASP A 236 8.07 6.71 -15.65
CA ASP A 236 7.61 8.09 -15.48
C ASP A 236 6.10 8.22 -15.68
N GLN A 237 5.35 7.38 -14.97
CA GLN A 237 3.90 7.26 -15.09
C GLN A 237 3.22 7.36 -13.73
N ILE A 238 2.02 7.92 -13.72
CA ILE A 238 1.14 8.00 -12.56
C ILE A 238 -0.02 7.03 -12.74
N VAL A 239 -0.30 6.19 -11.72
CA VAL A 239 -1.55 5.45 -11.60
C VAL A 239 -2.48 6.15 -10.61
N MET A 240 -3.77 6.23 -10.93
CA MET A 240 -4.80 6.78 -10.08
C MET A 240 -6.05 5.89 -10.08
N SER A 241 -6.86 5.97 -9.03
CA SER A 241 -8.10 5.20 -8.86
C SER A 241 -9.30 6.14 -8.75
N THR A 242 -10.33 5.91 -9.56
CA THR A 242 -11.63 6.59 -9.48
C THR A 242 -12.68 5.67 -8.87
N HIS A 243 -13.13 6.01 -7.66
CA HIS A 243 -14.11 5.21 -6.92
C HIS A 243 -15.45 5.11 -7.67
N ASN A 244 -15.96 6.23 -8.19
CA ASN A 244 -17.31 6.31 -8.71
C ASN A 244 -17.44 5.71 -10.11
N LEU A 245 -16.35 5.61 -10.87
CA LEU A 245 -16.33 4.98 -12.18
C LEU A 245 -15.83 3.54 -12.15
N HIS A 246 -15.31 3.09 -10.99
CA HIS A 246 -14.81 1.73 -10.79
C HIS A 246 -13.62 1.37 -11.69
N GLU A 247 -12.71 2.32 -11.91
CA GLU A 247 -11.53 2.15 -12.74
C GLU A 247 -10.25 2.60 -12.04
N ILE A 248 -9.11 2.08 -12.51
CA ILE A 248 -7.80 2.69 -12.37
C ILE A 248 -7.37 3.22 -13.73
N TRP A 249 -6.60 4.31 -13.71
CA TRP A 249 -6.06 4.96 -14.91
C TRP A 249 -4.56 5.14 -14.79
N ILE A 250 -3.85 5.05 -15.91
CA ILE A 250 -2.43 5.42 -15.99
C ILE A 250 -2.29 6.56 -16.99
N ILE A 251 -1.52 7.59 -16.62
CA ILE A 251 -1.14 8.73 -17.44
C ILE A 251 0.38 8.89 -17.51
N ASP A 252 0.84 9.61 -18.54
CA ASP A 252 2.24 9.96 -18.75
C ASP A 252 2.62 11.21 -17.94
N HIS A 253 3.54 11.05 -16.99
CA HIS A 253 4.05 12.17 -16.19
C HIS A 253 5.28 12.84 -16.83
N SER A 254 5.91 12.22 -17.83
CA SER A 254 7.07 12.78 -18.53
C SER A 254 6.75 14.03 -19.38
N THR A 255 5.50 14.45 -19.37
CA THR A 255 4.99 15.63 -20.07
C THR A 255 5.37 16.92 -19.35
N SER A 256 5.51 18.02 -20.10
CA SER A 256 5.34 19.36 -19.53
C SER A 256 3.86 19.62 -19.20
N THR A 257 3.54 20.59 -18.35
CA THR A 257 2.14 20.99 -18.07
C THR A 257 1.36 21.28 -19.36
N ALA A 258 1.98 21.91 -20.38
CA ALA A 258 1.34 22.18 -21.66
C ALA A 258 1.06 20.92 -22.49
N GLU A 259 1.92 19.93 -22.41
CA GLU A 259 1.71 18.61 -23.04
C GLU A 259 0.68 17.81 -22.24
N ALA A 260 0.70 17.87 -20.92
CA ALA A 260 -0.28 17.24 -20.05
C ALA A 260 -1.72 17.76 -20.27
N ALA A 261 -1.86 19.00 -20.75
CA ALA A 261 -3.15 19.59 -21.16
C ALA A 261 -3.50 19.31 -22.63
N SER A 262 -2.76 18.46 -23.31
CA SER A 262 -2.93 18.17 -24.73
C SER A 262 -2.96 16.66 -25.02
N HIS A 263 -3.25 16.29 -26.27
CA HIS A 263 -3.32 14.91 -26.73
C HIS A 263 -2.01 14.44 -27.39
N VAL A 264 -0.92 15.19 -27.26
CA VAL A 264 0.38 14.89 -27.86
C VAL A 264 1.51 15.32 -26.91
N GLY A 265 2.64 14.63 -26.96
CA GLY A 265 3.81 14.93 -26.14
C GLY A 265 4.09 13.86 -25.09
N GLY A 266 5.09 14.08 -24.26
CA GLY A 266 5.61 13.10 -23.34
C GLY A 266 6.31 11.91 -24.01
N ASN A 267 6.78 10.95 -23.21
CA ASN A 267 7.44 9.74 -23.70
C ASN A 267 6.48 8.82 -24.49
N SER A 268 5.19 8.83 -24.14
CA SER A 268 4.14 8.06 -24.80
C SER A 268 3.68 8.68 -26.14
N GLY A 269 3.96 9.96 -26.36
CA GLY A 269 3.46 10.73 -27.50
C GLY A 269 1.97 11.07 -27.42
N LYS A 270 1.29 10.81 -26.28
CA LYS A 270 -0.16 10.99 -26.09
C LYS A 270 -0.54 12.17 -25.19
N GLY A 271 0.45 12.98 -24.78
CA GLY A 271 0.21 14.06 -23.85
C GLY A 271 -0.36 13.54 -22.52
N GLY A 272 -1.42 14.16 -22.00
CA GLY A 272 -2.07 13.76 -20.77
C GLY A 272 -3.22 12.77 -20.91
N ASP A 273 -3.44 12.20 -22.10
CA ASP A 273 -4.48 11.19 -22.33
C ASP A 273 -4.18 9.90 -21.56
N PHE A 274 -5.24 9.12 -21.28
CA PHE A 274 -5.06 7.83 -20.61
C PHE A 274 -4.23 6.87 -21.47
N LEU A 275 -3.17 6.34 -20.87
CA LEU A 275 -2.37 5.27 -21.46
C LEU A 275 -3.01 3.90 -21.24
N TYR A 276 -3.63 3.73 -20.07
CA TYR A 276 -4.24 2.48 -19.63
C TYR A 276 -5.46 2.74 -18.76
N ARG A 277 -6.45 1.88 -18.88
CA ARG A 277 -7.66 1.87 -18.06
C ARG A 277 -8.04 0.44 -17.71
N TRP A 278 -8.46 0.20 -16.47
CA TRP A 278 -8.90 -1.13 -16.07
C TRP A 278 -9.92 -1.07 -14.93
N GLY A 279 -10.89 -1.98 -14.98
CA GLY A 279 -11.91 -2.16 -13.94
C GLY A 279 -13.33 -2.13 -14.47
N ASN A 280 -13.70 -1.15 -15.29
CA ASN A 280 -15.06 -1.02 -15.83
C ASN A 280 -15.05 -0.53 -17.28
N PRO A 281 -14.98 -1.42 -18.27
CA PRO A 281 -14.86 -1.01 -19.67
C PRO A 281 -16.10 -0.30 -20.21
N GLN A 282 -17.24 -0.34 -19.52
CA GLN A 282 -18.44 0.40 -19.92
C GLN A 282 -18.23 1.92 -19.92
N VAL A 283 -17.29 2.44 -19.10
CA VAL A 283 -16.96 3.88 -19.01
C VAL A 283 -16.47 4.44 -20.35
N TYR A 284 -15.82 3.61 -21.17
CA TYR A 284 -15.38 3.98 -22.52
C TYR A 284 -16.11 3.20 -23.63
N GLY A 285 -17.38 2.88 -23.38
CA GLY A 285 -18.27 2.30 -24.38
C GLY A 285 -17.89 0.89 -24.83
N ARG A 286 -17.15 0.13 -24.01
CA ARG A 286 -16.73 -1.25 -24.31
C ARG A 286 -17.25 -2.23 -23.27
N GLY A 287 -17.23 -3.51 -23.60
CA GLY A 287 -17.67 -4.58 -22.70
C GLY A 287 -19.13 -4.46 -22.26
N THR A 288 -19.45 -5.13 -21.17
CA THR A 288 -20.76 -5.21 -20.54
C THR A 288 -20.62 -5.15 -19.02
N ALA A 289 -21.72 -5.13 -18.27
CA ALA A 289 -21.69 -5.19 -16.80
C ALA A 289 -21.02 -6.48 -16.27
N ALA A 290 -20.95 -7.57 -17.07
CA ALA A 290 -20.24 -8.79 -16.69
C ALA A 290 -18.71 -8.64 -16.76
N ASP A 291 -18.23 -7.66 -17.51
CA ASP A 291 -16.81 -7.38 -17.70
C ASP A 291 -16.24 -6.46 -16.63
N GLN A 292 -17.12 -5.80 -15.82
CA GLN A 292 -16.70 -4.98 -14.69
C GLN A 292 -16.02 -5.84 -13.63
N LYS A 293 -14.83 -5.41 -13.19
CA LYS A 293 -13.98 -6.10 -12.19
C LYS A 293 -13.91 -5.35 -10.87
N PHE A 294 -13.84 -4.02 -10.91
CA PHE A 294 -13.76 -3.18 -9.71
C PHE A 294 -15.12 -2.67 -9.26
N PHE A 295 -15.24 -2.49 -7.93
CA PHE A 295 -16.46 -2.08 -7.26
C PHE A 295 -16.10 -1.17 -6.08
N GLY A 296 -15.85 0.12 -6.37
CA GLY A 296 -15.47 1.14 -5.38
C GLY A 296 -14.07 0.94 -4.80
N GLN A 297 -13.12 0.53 -5.62
CA GLN A 297 -11.74 0.21 -5.25
C GLN A 297 -10.97 1.41 -4.69
N HIS A 298 -9.84 1.11 -3.99
CA HIS A 298 -8.91 2.07 -3.41
C HIS A 298 -7.47 1.61 -3.60
N ASN A 299 -6.52 2.52 -3.40
CA ASN A 299 -5.10 2.26 -3.24
C ASN A 299 -4.48 1.45 -4.39
N PRO A 300 -4.49 1.96 -5.63
CA PRO A 300 -3.70 1.38 -6.70
C PRO A 300 -2.22 1.68 -6.41
N THR A 301 -1.37 0.65 -6.43
CA THR A 301 0.08 0.80 -6.24
C THR A 301 0.83 -0.12 -7.17
N TRP A 302 1.96 0.34 -7.72
CA TRP A 302 2.92 -0.57 -8.32
C TRP A 302 3.61 -1.39 -7.25
N ILE A 303 3.75 -2.68 -7.50
CA ILE A 303 4.59 -3.57 -6.68
C ILE A 303 6.05 -3.20 -6.97
N ARG A 304 6.77 -2.88 -5.90
CA ARG A 304 8.12 -2.29 -5.98
C ARG A 304 9.17 -3.27 -6.51
N PRO A 305 10.26 -2.77 -7.12
CA PRO A 305 11.38 -3.59 -7.55
C PRO A 305 11.91 -4.50 -6.44
N GLY A 306 12.23 -5.74 -6.79
CA GLY A 306 12.73 -6.77 -5.87
C GLY A 306 11.64 -7.52 -5.09
N GLN A 307 10.38 -7.15 -5.21
CA GLN A 307 9.25 -7.86 -4.59
C GLN A 307 8.63 -8.89 -5.55
N VAL A 308 7.92 -9.87 -4.99
CA VAL A 308 7.13 -10.81 -5.79
C VAL A 308 6.05 -10.05 -6.56
N ASP A 309 5.88 -10.34 -7.85
CA ASP A 309 5.01 -9.60 -8.78
C ASP A 309 5.48 -8.15 -9.09
N GLU A 310 6.77 -7.88 -8.98
CA GLU A 310 7.41 -6.60 -9.34
C GLU A 310 6.86 -6.02 -10.66
N GLY A 311 6.54 -4.73 -10.65
CA GLY A 311 6.05 -3.99 -11.82
C GLY A 311 4.57 -4.17 -12.12
N LYS A 312 3.87 -5.10 -11.45
CA LYS A 312 2.41 -5.22 -11.53
C LYS A 312 1.72 -4.20 -10.63
N LEU A 313 0.43 -4.02 -10.85
CA LEU A 313 -0.43 -3.17 -10.03
C LEU A 313 -1.17 -3.98 -8.98
N MET A 314 -1.14 -3.55 -7.74
CA MET A 314 -1.95 -4.07 -6.63
C MET A 314 -3.04 -3.06 -6.30
N VAL A 315 -4.28 -3.54 -6.12
CA VAL A 315 -5.45 -2.70 -5.86
C VAL A 315 -6.33 -3.34 -4.78
N PHE A 316 -6.78 -2.56 -3.81
CA PHE A 316 -7.79 -3.00 -2.86
C PHE A 316 -9.18 -2.78 -3.45
N ASN A 317 -9.89 -3.85 -3.78
CA ASN A 317 -11.23 -3.82 -4.38
C ASN A 317 -12.28 -3.96 -3.27
N ASN A 318 -12.92 -2.87 -2.90
CA ASN A 318 -13.87 -2.85 -1.78
C ASN A 318 -15.08 -3.75 -2.01
N GLY A 319 -15.51 -3.91 -3.26
CA GLY A 319 -16.61 -4.81 -3.61
C GLY A 319 -17.99 -4.25 -3.28
N LEU A 320 -18.13 -2.92 -3.26
CA LEU A 320 -19.39 -2.23 -3.03
C LEU A 320 -20.36 -2.47 -4.20
N GLN A 321 -21.55 -3.01 -3.90
CA GLN A 321 -22.57 -3.36 -4.91
C GLN A 321 -22.10 -4.41 -5.95
N ARG A 322 -21.12 -5.23 -5.59
CA ARG A 322 -20.66 -6.35 -6.43
C ARG A 322 -21.81 -7.33 -6.69
N PRO A 323 -22.02 -7.80 -7.93
CA PRO A 323 -22.99 -8.87 -8.21
C PRO A 323 -22.73 -10.11 -7.36
N GLY A 324 -23.76 -10.64 -6.72
CA GLY A 324 -23.67 -11.80 -5.84
C GLY A 324 -23.39 -11.49 -4.37
N GLY A 325 -23.18 -10.23 -4.01
CA GLY A 325 -23.01 -9.77 -2.63
C GLY A 325 -21.74 -8.97 -2.39
N ASN A 326 -21.75 -8.14 -1.36
CA ASN A 326 -20.60 -7.30 -1.03
C ASN A 326 -19.51 -8.12 -0.35
N TYR A 327 -18.32 -8.13 -0.90
CA TYR A 327 -17.09 -8.65 -0.32
C TYR A 327 -15.88 -7.96 -0.93
N SER A 328 -14.82 -7.80 -0.14
CA SER A 328 -13.58 -7.18 -0.59
C SER A 328 -12.56 -8.20 -1.05
N THR A 329 -11.70 -7.78 -1.97
CA THR A 329 -10.56 -8.55 -2.45
C THR A 329 -9.33 -7.64 -2.55
N VAL A 330 -8.13 -8.24 -2.58
CA VAL A 330 -6.92 -7.58 -3.03
C VAL A 330 -6.54 -8.20 -4.36
N ASP A 331 -6.48 -7.38 -5.38
CA ASP A 331 -6.31 -7.82 -6.76
C ASP A 331 -4.94 -7.36 -7.29
N VAL A 332 -4.19 -8.27 -7.94
CA VAL A 332 -2.94 -7.94 -8.66
C VAL A 332 -3.19 -8.07 -10.15
N ILE A 333 -2.85 -7.02 -10.89
CA ILE A 333 -3.06 -6.90 -12.33
C ILE A 333 -1.69 -6.73 -12.99
N GLU A 334 -1.49 -7.40 -14.12
CA GLU A 334 -0.29 -7.28 -14.95
C GLU A 334 -0.63 -6.57 -16.26
N PRO A 335 -0.57 -5.21 -16.32
CA PRO A 335 -0.85 -4.49 -17.54
C PRO A 335 0.10 -4.95 -18.66
N LEU A 336 -0.46 -5.33 -19.80
CA LEU A 336 0.34 -5.82 -20.92
C LEU A 336 0.78 -4.67 -21.82
N MET A 337 2.06 -4.58 -22.09
CA MET A 337 2.66 -3.64 -23.04
C MET A 337 3.21 -4.36 -24.27
N ASP A 338 3.13 -3.74 -25.42
CA ASP A 338 3.80 -4.19 -26.64
C ASP A 338 5.29 -3.79 -26.67
N ALA A 339 5.97 -4.14 -27.76
CA ALA A 339 7.40 -3.85 -27.93
C ALA A 339 7.73 -2.34 -28.03
N SER A 340 6.73 -1.49 -28.23
CA SER A 340 6.89 -0.02 -28.25
C SER A 340 6.68 0.61 -26.86
N GLY A 341 6.22 -0.18 -25.88
CA GLY A 341 5.83 0.30 -24.55
C GLY A 341 4.37 0.77 -24.45
N ALA A 342 3.57 0.58 -25.50
CA ALA A 342 2.15 0.92 -25.47
C ALA A 342 1.32 -0.18 -24.82
N TYR A 343 0.35 0.19 -23.98
CA TYR A 343 -0.58 -0.76 -23.36
C TYR A 343 -1.52 -1.36 -24.39
N VAL A 344 -1.71 -2.67 -24.31
CA VAL A 344 -2.39 -3.47 -25.32
C VAL A 344 -3.89 -3.61 -24.99
N MET A 345 -4.72 -3.46 -26.02
CA MET A 345 -6.14 -3.80 -25.99
C MET A 345 -6.40 -5.11 -26.74
N ASP A 346 -7.45 -5.84 -26.36
CA ASP A 346 -7.93 -6.99 -27.11
C ASP A 346 -8.72 -6.58 -28.35
N THR A 347 -9.20 -7.57 -29.12
CA THR A 347 -9.97 -7.33 -30.34
C THR A 347 -11.35 -6.68 -30.12
N SER A 348 -11.83 -6.66 -28.87
CA SER A 348 -13.06 -5.97 -28.47
C SER A 348 -12.81 -4.51 -28.05
N GLY A 349 -11.55 -4.09 -28.01
CA GLY A 349 -11.13 -2.75 -27.59
C GLY A 349 -11.10 -2.57 -26.07
N MET A 350 -10.99 -3.65 -25.29
CA MET A 350 -10.77 -3.60 -23.83
C MET A 350 -9.28 -3.76 -23.52
N PHE A 351 -8.76 -2.98 -22.56
CA PHE A 351 -7.39 -3.12 -22.11
C PHE A 351 -7.13 -4.48 -21.46
N LEU A 352 -5.96 -5.05 -21.75
CA LEU A 352 -5.51 -6.33 -21.18
C LEU A 352 -4.73 -6.11 -19.87
N PRO A 353 -4.77 -7.11 -18.96
CA PRO A 353 -5.41 -8.43 -19.06
C PRO A 353 -6.90 -8.39 -18.72
N GLN A 354 -7.65 -9.44 -19.08
CA GLN A 354 -9.06 -9.58 -18.70
C GLN A 354 -9.25 -10.24 -17.32
N ALA A 355 -8.17 -10.66 -16.66
CA ALA A 355 -8.18 -11.31 -15.34
C ALA A 355 -6.98 -10.85 -14.50
N THR A 356 -7.13 -10.91 -13.19
CA THR A 356 -6.06 -10.69 -12.21
C THR A 356 -5.02 -11.82 -12.27
N SER A 357 -3.74 -11.49 -12.04
CA SER A 357 -2.65 -12.48 -11.95
C SER A 357 -2.58 -13.14 -10.57
N TRP A 358 -3.01 -12.42 -9.52
CA TRP A 358 -3.19 -12.92 -8.16
C TRP A 358 -4.37 -12.21 -7.50
N MET A 359 -5.06 -12.91 -6.58
CA MET A 359 -6.18 -12.33 -5.85
C MET A 359 -6.28 -12.94 -4.45
N TYR A 360 -6.35 -12.09 -3.44
CA TYR A 360 -6.74 -12.50 -2.09
C TYR A 360 -8.25 -12.36 -1.93
N SER A 361 -8.92 -13.50 -1.68
CA SER A 361 -10.36 -13.57 -1.46
C SER A 361 -10.65 -14.67 -0.41
N PRO A 362 -10.58 -14.33 0.89
CA PRO A 362 -10.61 -15.34 1.94
C PRO A 362 -12.00 -15.94 2.17
N THR A 363 -12.01 -17.12 2.80
CA THR A 363 -13.21 -17.75 3.34
C THR A 363 -13.02 -17.94 4.85
N PRO A 364 -13.87 -17.35 5.73
CA PRO A 364 -15.04 -16.52 5.40
C PRO A 364 -14.65 -15.20 4.75
N ILE A 365 -15.54 -14.65 3.92
CA ILE A 365 -15.36 -13.36 3.24
C ILE A 365 -15.21 -12.23 4.25
N PHE A 366 -14.41 -11.20 3.89
CA PHE A 366 -14.37 -9.94 4.62
C PHE A 366 -14.92 -8.80 3.75
N TYR A 367 -15.39 -7.73 4.38
CA TYR A 367 -15.94 -6.59 3.67
C TYR A 367 -15.54 -5.26 4.32
N ALA A 368 -14.83 -4.45 3.58
CA ALA A 368 -14.48 -3.08 3.90
C ALA A 368 -15.16 -2.18 2.86
N MET A 369 -16.24 -1.50 3.26
CA MET A 369 -17.12 -0.79 2.32
C MET A 369 -16.48 0.42 1.63
N ASN A 370 -15.41 0.98 2.21
CA ASN A 370 -14.68 2.16 1.71
C ASN A 370 -13.25 2.18 2.27
N ILE A 371 -12.46 3.20 1.92
CA ILE A 371 -11.06 3.34 2.34
C ILE A 371 -10.30 2.01 2.15
N SER A 372 -9.26 1.72 2.96
CA SER A 372 -8.51 0.47 2.89
C SER A 372 -7.37 0.50 1.87
N GLY A 373 -6.51 -0.50 1.92
CA GLY A 373 -5.39 -0.62 1.01
C GLY A 373 -4.62 -1.91 1.22
N ALA A 374 -3.66 -2.16 0.35
CA ALA A 374 -2.77 -3.31 0.46
C ALA A 374 -1.34 -2.94 0.00
N GLN A 375 -0.36 -3.67 0.52
CA GLN A 375 1.05 -3.50 0.19
C GLN A 375 1.69 -4.88 0.05
N ARG A 376 2.37 -5.13 -1.07
CA ARG A 376 3.26 -6.29 -1.18
C ARG A 376 4.50 -6.05 -0.36
N LEU A 377 4.93 -7.04 0.41
CA LEU A 377 6.12 -6.98 1.26
C LEU A 377 7.30 -7.70 0.59
N PRO A 378 8.56 -7.41 0.99
CA PRO A 378 9.75 -8.08 0.47
C PRO A 378 9.73 -9.61 0.57
N SER A 379 9.13 -10.18 1.61
CA SER A 379 8.94 -11.63 1.76
C SER A 379 8.05 -12.27 0.70
N GLY A 380 7.24 -11.46 0.00
CA GLY A 380 6.15 -11.91 -0.85
C GLY A 380 4.79 -11.93 -0.14
N ASN A 381 4.76 -11.71 1.17
CA ASN A 381 3.53 -11.52 1.93
C ASN A 381 2.81 -10.24 1.49
N THR A 382 1.56 -10.11 1.89
CA THR A 382 0.75 -8.91 1.61
C THR A 382 0.19 -8.35 2.91
N LEU A 383 0.57 -7.10 3.25
CA LEU A 383 -0.11 -6.34 4.29
C LEU A 383 -1.41 -5.78 3.74
N ILE A 384 -2.50 -5.94 4.48
CA ILE A 384 -3.85 -5.52 4.10
C ILE A 384 -4.43 -4.67 5.22
N CYS A 385 -4.91 -3.48 4.91
CA CYS A 385 -5.66 -2.63 5.81
C CYS A 385 -7.15 -2.75 5.51
N SER A 386 -7.93 -3.38 6.41
CA SER A 386 -9.39 -3.30 6.41
C SER A 386 -9.79 -2.02 7.16
N GLY A 387 -9.82 -0.93 6.43
CA GLY A 387 -9.82 0.42 6.98
C GLY A 387 -11.00 0.76 7.89
N PRO A 388 -12.28 0.51 7.53
CA PRO A 388 -13.44 0.84 8.37
C PRO A 388 -13.42 0.18 9.74
N GLN A 389 -12.81 -1.02 9.84
CA GLN A 389 -12.69 -1.79 11.07
C GLN A 389 -11.38 -1.52 11.82
N GLY A 390 -10.43 -0.77 11.21
CA GLY A 390 -9.10 -0.54 11.74
C GLY A 390 -8.34 -1.84 11.96
N ILE A 391 -8.54 -2.83 11.10
CA ILE A 391 -7.87 -4.14 11.15
C ILE A 391 -6.74 -4.16 10.11
N PHE A 392 -5.54 -4.56 10.55
CA PHE A 392 -4.38 -4.78 9.71
C PHE A 392 -4.08 -6.27 9.69
N MET A 393 -3.97 -6.84 8.51
CA MET A 393 -3.71 -8.26 8.30
C MET A 393 -2.47 -8.40 7.43
N GLU A 394 -1.62 -9.38 7.74
CA GLU A 394 -0.62 -9.85 6.81
C GLU A 394 -0.97 -11.27 6.42
N VAL A 395 -0.96 -11.53 5.12
CA VAL A 395 -1.20 -12.85 4.55
C VAL A 395 0.00 -13.29 3.73
N ASP A 396 0.32 -14.58 3.75
CA ASP A 396 1.33 -15.13 2.85
C ASP A 396 0.83 -15.14 1.38
N TYR A 397 1.69 -15.56 0.46
CA TYR A 397 1.32 -15.59 -0.96
C TYR A 397 0.19 -16.55 -1.29
N GLU A 398 0.03 -17.60 -0.49
CA GLU A 398 -1.06 -18.59 -0.56
C GLU A 398 -2.37 -18.11 0.05
N GLY A 399 -2.34 -16.96 0.77
CA GLY A 399 -3.50 -16.33 1.40
C GLY A 399 -3.75 -16.79 2.84
N ASN A 400 -2.80 -17.45 3.50
CA ASN A 400 -2.91 -17.77 4.92
C ASN A 400 -2.64 -16.53 5.77
N LEU A 401 -3.45 -16.31 6.80
CA LEU A 401 -3.28 -15.21 7.75
C LEU A 401 -2.07 -15.49 8.65
N VAL A 402 -1.03 -14.65 8.57
CA VAL A 402 0.21 -14.79 9.36
C VAL A 402 0.36 -13.73 10.46
N TRP A 403 -0.32 -12.60 10.33
CA TRP A 403 -0.37 -11.54 11.35
C TRP A 403 -1.69 -10.79 11.30
N ASN A 404 -2.19 -10.39 12.49
CA ASN A 404 -3.43 -9.64 12.60
C ASN A 404 -3.36 -8.68 13.78
N TYR A 405 -3.61 -7.41 13.51
CA TYR A 405 -3.63 -6.32 14.49
C TYR A 405 -4.89 -5.49 14.33
N ARG A 406 -5.42 -4.96 15.42
CA ARG A 406 -6.56 -4.06 15.39
C ARG A 406 -6.25 -2.76 16.12
N SER A 407 -6.43 -1.63 15.43
CA SER A 407 -6.20 -0.30 15.97
C SER A 407 -6.99 -0.08 17.27
N PRO A 408 -6.32 0.24 18.38
CA PRO A 408 -6.97 0.53 19.66
C PRO A 408 -7.33 2.01 19.82
N VAL A 409 -7.27 2.81 18.75
CA VAL A 409 -7.53 4.25 18.81
C VAL A 409 -8.92 4.54 18.25
N GLY A 410 -9.84 4.94 19.11
CA GLY A 410 -11.23 5.19 18.78
C GLY A 410 -11.57 6.68 18.62
N GLN A 411 -12.83 7.01 18.86
CA GLN A 411 -13.37 8.35 18.66
C GLN A 411 -12.54 9.45 19.34
N GLY A 412 -12.23 10.50 18.59
CA GLY A 412 -11.48 11.65 19.10
C GLY A 412 -10.01 11.36 19.46
N GLY A 413 -9.48 10.21 19.04
CA GLY A 413 -8.13 9.78 19.40
C GLY A 413 -8.04 9.10 20.77
N ASN A 414 -9.18 8.77 21.40
CA ASN A 414 -9.20 8.09 22.70
C ASN A 414 -8.63 6.66 22.56
N ILE A 415 -7.76 6.30 23.49
CA ILE A 415 -7.22 4.95 23.56
C ILE A 415 -8.27 4.03 24.21
N LEU A 416 -8.54 2.93 23.55
CA LEU A 416 -9.56 1.95 23.96
C LEU A 416 -8.97 0.95 24.96
N THR A 417 -9.85 0.36 25.77
CA THR A 417 -9.49 -0.65 26.77
C THR A 417 -9.69 -2.05 26.21
N GLN A 418 -8.69 -2.92 26.38
CA GLN A 418 -8.76 -4.35 26.04
C GLN A 418 -10.00 -5.00 26.65
N GLY A 419 -10.64 -5.87 25.89
CA GLY A 419 -11.93 -6.51 26.26
C GLY A 419 -13.17 -5.75 25.78
N ASN A 420 -13.05 -4.46 25.43
CA ASN A 420 -14.15 -3.73 24.81
C ASN A 420 -14.25 -4.03 23.32
N THR A 421 -15.43 -3.86 22.73
CA THR A 421 -15.59 -3.90 21.27
C THR A 421 -15.09 -2.59 20.68
N PRO A 422 -14.05 -2.59 19.82
CA PRO A 422 -13.56 -1.39 19.19
C PRO A 422 -14.64 -0.74 18.31
N ALA A 423 -14.76 0.58 18.41
CA ALA A 423 -15.69 1.38 17.62
C ALA A 423 -15.02 2.69 17.19
N GLN A 424 -15.35 3.16 15.99
CA GLN A 424 -14.80 4.39 15.39
C GLN A 424 -13.26 4.42 15.34
N ASN A 425 -12.67 3.24 15.18
CA ASN A 425 -11.22 3.01 15.07
C ASN A 425 -10.75 2.89 13.61
N ALA A 426 -11.49 3.48 12.67
CA ALA A 426 -11.16 3.45 11.26
C ALA A 426 -9.79 4.07 10.97
N VAL A 427 -9.09 3.47 10.01
CA VAL A 427 -7.78 3.88 9.49
C VAL A 427 -7.87 3.88 7.97
N PHE A 428 -7.41 4.95 7.32
CA PHE A 428 -7.46 5.01 5.85
C PHE A 428 -6.61 3.90 5.23
N ARG A 429 -5.35 3.81 5.69
CA ARG A 429 -4.34 2.88 5.20
C ARG A 429 -3.29 2.64 6.28
N CYS A 430 -2.68 1.48 6.31
CA CYS A 430 -1.44 1.23 7.05
C CYS A 430 -0.33 0.85 6.07
N THR A 431 0.91 1.15 6.44
CA THR A 431 2.10 0.86 5.62
C THR A 431 3.17 0.24 6.49
N GLN A 432 3.77 -0.87 6.05
CA GLN A 432 4.91 -1.49 6.71
C GLN A 432 6.21 -0.99 6.09
N TYR A 433 7.15 -0.65 6.96
CA TYR A 433 8.53 -0.29 6.63
C TYR A 433 9.46 -1.38 7.17
N PRO A 434 10.41 -1.89 6.38
CA PRO A 434 11.34 -2.92 6.84
C PRO A 434 12.26 -2.37 7.94
N VAL A 435 12.86 -3.26 8.73
CA VAL A 435 13.71 -2.87 9.88
C VAL A 435 14.93 -2.03 9.49
N ASP A 436 15.41 -2.19 8.27
CA ASP A 436 16.55 -1.47 7.69
C ASP A 436 16.15 -0.24 6.87
N TYR A 437 14.88 0.19 6.96
CA TYR A 437 14.41 1.39 6.26
C TYR A 437 15.25 2.61 6.66
N PRO A 438 15.68 3.47 5.71
CA PRO A 438 16.60 4.58 5.99
C PRO A 438 16.17 5.50 7.14
N ALA A 439 14.86 5.72 7.29
CA ALA A 439 14.30 6.51 8.38
C ALA A 439 14.71 6.05 9.78
N PHE A 440 15.10 4.80 9.94
CA PHE A 440 15.41 4.21 11.25
C PHE A 440 16.89 4.27 11.62
N ILE A 441 17.77 4.61 10.68
CA ILE A 441 19.20 4.64 10.89
C ILE A 441 19.58 5.66 11.96
N GLY A 442 20.25 5.19 13.04
CA GLY A 442 20.73 6.03 14.13
C GLY A 442 19.65 6.55 15.07
N ARG A 443 18.40 6.04 14.98
CA ARG A 443 17.28 6.43 15.84
C ARG A 443 17.07 5.42 16.97
N ASP A 444 16.53 5.90 18.08
CA ASP A 444 16.08 5.03 19.18
C ASP A 444 14.70 4.44 18.80
N LEU A 445 14.68 3.14 18.61
CA LEU A 445 13.48 2.36 18.30
C LEU A 445 13.10 1.44 19.47
N THR A 446 13.54 1.77 20.69
CA THR A 446 13.15 1.04 21.89
C THR A 446 11.64 1.03 22.02
N VAL A 447 11.08 -0.17 22.06
CA VAL A 447 9.63 -0.34 22.14
C VAL A 447 9.08 0.05 23.51
N GLY A 448 7.96 0.74 23.52
CA GLY A 448 7.17 1.07 24.71
C GLY A 448 6.16 -0.04 25.04
N ALA A 449 5.11 0.32 25.78
CA ALA A 449 3.97 -0.57 26.02
C ALA A 449 3.06 -0.64 24.78
N PRO A 450 2.19 -1.66 24.64
CA PRO A 450 1.08 -1.62 23.68
C PRO A 450 0.25 -0.36 23.82
N ILE A 451 -0.38 0.07 22.71
CA ILE A 451 -1.15 1.34 22.72
C ILE A 451 -2.44 1.19 23.53
N GLU A 452 -3.12 0.04 23.47
CA GLU A 452 -4.38 -0.20 24.20
C GLU A 452 -4.20 -0.17 25.72
N LEU A 453 -5.26 0.23 26.42
CA LEU A 453 -5.32 0.16 27.88
C LEU A 453 -5.59 -1.27 28.33
N ASN A 454 -4.92 -1.68 29.42
CA ASN A 454 -5.00 -3.03 30.00
C ASN A 454 -4.71 -4.14 28.96
N PRO A 455 -3.55 -4.11 28.26
CA PRO A 455 -3.23 -5.11 27.27
C PRO A 455 -3.17 -6.50 27.89
N LEU A 456 -3.55 -7.53 27.13
CA LEU A 456 -3.33 -8.91 27.54
C LEU A 456 -1.85 -9.23 27.46
N ALA A 457 -1.38 -10.04 28.42
CA ALA A 457 -0.04 -10.61 28.29
C ALA A 457 -0.03 -11.59 27.10
N TYR A 458 0.86 -11.38 26.16
CA TYR A 458 1.12 -12.31 25.06
C TYR A 458 2.62 -12.50 24.90
N ASP A 459 2.99 -13.69 24.46
CA ASP A 459 4.37 -14.01 24.20
C ASP A 459 4.71 -13.65 22.74
N CYS A 460 5.44 -12.57 22.58
CA CYS A 460 5.96 -12.14 21.30
C CYS A 460 7.37 -12.66 21.01
N THR A 461 7.91 -13.54 21.85
CA THR A 461 9.28 -14.08 21.76
C THR A 461 9.49 -14.90 20.49
N MET A 462 8.44 -15.44 19.90
CA MET A 462 8.50 -16.10 18.59
C MET A 462 8.92 -15.14 17.47
N LEU A 463 8.71 -13.83 17.65
CA LEU A 463 9.10 -12.77 16.70
C LEU A 463 10.52 -12.23 16.97
N VAL A 464 11.02 -12.40 18.20
CA VAL A 464 12.36 -11.93 18.61
C VAL A 464 13.47 -12.88 18.17
N THR A 465 13.14 -14.12 17.79
CA THR A 465 14.15 -15.08 17.30
C THR A 465 14.73 -14.73 15.93
N SER A 466 14.15 -13.76 15.20
CA SER A 466 14.79 -13.16 14.01
C SER A 466 15.62 -11.91 14.32
N ARG A 467 15.55 -11.34 15.52
CA ARG A 467 16.65 -10.50 16.02
C ARG A 467 17.83 -11.42 16.35
N VAL A 468 18.58 -11.82 15.33
CA VAL A 468 20.00 -11.97 15.52
C VAL A 468 20.45 -10.60 16.05
N GLU A 469 20.73 -10.48 17.38
CA GLU A 469 21.67 -9.46 17.80
C GLU A 469 22.82 -9.60 16.81
N GLU A 470 22.95 -8.64 15.88
CA GLU A 470 24.23 -8.38 15.28
C GLU A 470 25.19 -8.05 16.43
N GLN A 471 25.71 -9.09 17.06
CA GLN A 471 27.09 -9.00 17.48
C GLN A 471 27.80 -8.78 16.14
N VAL A 472 28.13 -7.51 15.89
CA VAL A 472 29.07 -7.09 14.88
C VAL A 472 30.39 -7.80 15.16
N ASN A 473 30.45 -9.09 14.87
CA ASN A 473 31.68 -9.79 14.63
C ASN A 473 32.08 -9.39 13.23
N ALA A 474 33.18 -8.69 13.14
CA ALA A 474 33.76 -7.98 12.01
C ALA A 474 34.10 -8.87 10.78
N MET A 475 33.36 -9.93 10.52
CA MET A 475 33.53 -10.81 9.38
C MET A 475 32.21 -10.97 8.63
N GLY A 476 31.87 -9.98 7.80
CA GLY A 476 30.78 -10.05 6.83
C GLY A 476 31.30 -10.46 5.45
N PHE A 477 30.39 -10.75 4.55
CA PHE A 477 30.68 -10.96 3.14
C PHE A 477 29.46 -10.54 2.31
N THR A 478 29.68 -10.26 1.04
CA THR A 478 28.57 -10.14 0.06
C THR A 478 28.58 -11.36 -0.84
N VAL A 479 27.41 -11.80 -1.29
CA VAL A 479 27.26 -12.95 -2.18
C VAL A 479 26.22 -12.70 -3.25
N PHE A 480 26.47 -13.21 -4.47
CA PHE A 480 25.48 -13.26 -5.53
C PHE A 480 25.64 -14.55 -6.36
N ALA A 481 24.57 -15.01 -6.96
CA ALA A 481 24.61 -16.12 -7.90
C ALA A 481 25.12 -15.62 -9.26
N ALA A 482 26.38 -15.91 -9.58
CA ALA A 482 26.99 -15.55 -10.86
C ALA A 482 26.50 -16.47 -12.00
N HIS A 483 26.15 -17.72 -11.65
CA HIS A 483 25.61 -18.75 -12.53
C HIS A 483 24.78 -19.72 -11.67
N PRO A 484 23.82 -20.50 -12.21
CA PRO A 484 23.08 -21.49 -11.43
C PRO A 484 23.93 -22.50 -10.66
N ASP A 485 25.18 -22.72 -11.09
CA ASP A 485 26.16 -23.62 -10.47
C ASP A 485 27.34 -22.91 -9.79
N GLU A 486 27.30 -21.56 -9.63
CA GLU A 486 28.39 -20.79 -9.04
C GLU A 486 27.90 -19.62 -8.22
N LEU A 487 28.32 -19.55 -6.95
CA LEU A 487 28.14 -18.38 -6.09
C LEU A 487 29.46 -17.57 -6.05
N ARG A 488 29.39 -16.26 -6.21
CA ARG A 488 30.51 -15.33 -6.03
C ARG A 488 30.41 -14.70 -4.66
N VAL A 489 31.47 -14.85 -3.86
CA VAL A 489 31.56 -14.34 -2.49
C VAL A 489 32.69 -13.33 -2.39
N THR A 490 32.42 -12.19 -1.76
CA THR A 490 33.42 -11.15 -1.48
C THR A 490 33.45 -10.88 0.03
N PRO A 491 34.44 -11.40 0.79
CA PRO A 491 34.57 -11.18 2.22
C PRO A 491 34.91 -9.72 2.54
N THR A 492 34.39 -9.20 3.65
CA THR A 492 34.74 -7.87 4.17
C THR A 492 35.97 -7.90 5.05
N ALA A 493 36.38 -9.08 5.56
CA ALA A 493 37.58 -9.30 6.32
C ALA A 493 38.33 -10.56 5.83
N SER A 494 39.64 -10.61 6.09
CA SER A 494 40.44 -11.81 5.81
C SER A 494 40.29 -12.83 6.93
N ALA A 495 40.11 -14.11 6.57
CA ALA A 495 40.02 -15.22 7.50
C ALA A 495 40.78 -16.44 6.96
N ASN A 496 41.30 -17.25 7.88
CA ASN A 496 41.98 -18.50 7.56
C ASN A 496 41.09 -19.68 7.95
N ARG A 497 40.99 -20.68 7.05
CA ARG A 497 40.29 -21.95 7.29
C ARG A 497 38.82 -21.79 7.64
N CYS A 498 38.14 -20.78 7.07
CA CYS A 498 36.70 -20.61 7.24
C CYS A 498 35.89 -21.66 6.45
N SER A 499 34.64 -21.83 6.83
CA SER A 499 33.69 -22.72 6.17
C SER A 499 32.47 -21.91 5.72
N PHE A 500 31.96 -22.23 4.51
CA PHE A 500 30.68 -21.70 4.05
C PHE A 500 29.67 -22.83 3.96
N GLU A 501 28.45 -22.56 4.37
CA GLU A 501 27.34 -23.49 4.32
C GLU A 501 26.13 -22.86 3.62
N LEU A 502 25.59 -23.57 2.63
CA LEU A 502 24.41 -23.14 1.88
C LEU A 502 23.17 -23.86 2.38
N TYR A 503 22.12 -23.11 2.64
CA TYR A 503 20.83 -23.59 3.11
C TYR A 503 19.72 -23.18 2.15
N ASP A 504 18.67 -24.00 2.04
CA ASP A 504 17.38 -23.57 1.47
C ASP A 504 16.55 -22.79 2.52
N ILE A 505 15.45 -22.18 2.08
CA ILE A 505 14.58 -21.39 2.95
C ILE A 505 13.93 -22.19 4.09
N SER A 506 13.93 -23.53 4.04
CA SER A 506 13.46 -24.39 5.13
C SER A 506 14.53 -24.66 6.19
N GLY A 507 15.73 -24.07 6.04
CA GLY A 507 16.88 -24.31 6.91
C GLY A 507 17.59 -25.64 6.66
N ARG A 508 17.26 -26.36 5.58
CA ARG A 508 17.95 -27.57 5.20
C ARG A 508 19.27 -27.23 4.54
N ARG A 509 20.38 -27.74 5.12
CA ARG A 509 21.70 -27.57 4.53
C ARG A 509 21.85 -28.34 3.22
N LEU A 510 22.22 -27.62 2.15
CA LEU A 510 22.40 -28.16 0.81
C LEU A 510 23.86 -28.50 0.52
N MET A 511 24.80 -27.66 1.01
CA MET A 511 26.23 -27.81 0.71
C MET A 511 27.11 -27.16 1.77
N THR A 512 28.35 -27.65 1.89
CA THR A 512 29.39 -27.08 2.75
C THR A 512 30.72 -27.01 1.99
N TRP A 513 31.41 -25.88 2.12
CA TRP A 513 32.80 -25.69 1.68
C TRP A 513 33.64 -25.40 2.93
N SER A 514 34.67 -26.18 3.17
CA SER A 514 35.48 -26.07 4.38
C SER A 514 36.94 -25.74 4.07
N HIS A 515 37.63 -25.16 5.07
CA HIS A 515 39.07 -24.87 5.02
C HIS A 515 39.47 -23.87 3.92
N LEU A 516 38.59 -22.88 3.68
CA LEU A 516 38.89 -21.82 2.73
C LEU A 516 39.63 -20.67 3.41
N ASP A 517 40.68 -20.17 2.77
CA ASP A 517 41.33 -18.93 3.17
C ASP A 517 40.72 -17.78 2.37
N THR A 518 40.31 -16.71 3.04
CA THR A 518 39.67 -15.57 2.42
C THR A 518 40.50 -14.30 2.62
N THR A 519 40.46 -13.41 1.64
CA THR A 519 41.13 -12.09 1.69
C THR A 519 40.08 -11.01 1.56
N ALA A 520 40.10 -10.02 2.46
CA ALA A 520 39.15 -8.90 2.44
C ALA A 520 39.11 -8.21 1.06
N GLY A 521 37.91 -8.01 0.53
CA GLY A 521 37.65 -7.38 -0.75
C GLY A 521 38.00 -8.21 -1.98
N GLN A 522 38.53 -9.43 -1.83
CA GLN A 522 38.87 -10.31 -2.95
C GLN A 522 37.74 -11.32 -3.20
N SER A 523 37.06 -11.21 -4.32
CA SER A 523 36.00 -12.14 -4.71
C SER A 523 36.55 -13.50 -5.11
N PHE A 524 35.88 -14.58 -4.71
CA PHE A 524 36.16 -15.94 -5.12
C PHE A 524 34.87 -16.72 -5.44
N ALA A 525 35.02 -17.86 -6.11
CA ALA A 525 33.87 -18.67 -6.52
C ALA A 525 33.66 -19.88 -5.61
N LEU A 526 32.45 -20.11 -5.15
CA LEU A 526 31.98 -21.37 -4.57
C LEU A 526 31.24 -22.15 -5.65
N LYS A 527 31.81 -23.26 -6.09
CA LYS A 527 31.19 -24.15 -7.08
C LYS A 527 30.17 -25.07 -6.43
N LEU A 528 29.04 -25.25 -7.08
CA LEU A 528 27.97 -26.14 -6.69
C LEU A 528 28.09 -27.48 -7.42
N ASN A 529 27.75 -28.58 -6.74
CA ASN A 529 27.78 -29.91 -7.33
C ASN A 529 26.67 -30.14 -8.36
N GLN A 530 25.62 -29.32 -8.29
CA GLN A 530 24.51 -29.28 -9.24
C GLN A 530 23.91 -27.86 -9.26
N PRO A 531 23.32 -27.44 -10.37
CA PRO A 531 22.67 -26.13 -10.46
C PRO A 531 21.56 -25.98 -9.42
N LEU A 532 21.48 -24.80 -8.82
CA LEU A 532 20.33 -24.42 -7.99
C LEU A 532 19.14 -24.11 -8.89
N SER A 533 17.95 -24.47 -8.45
CA SER A 533 16.71 -24.00 -9.04
C SER A 533 16.49 -22.52 -8.70
N SER A 534 15.67 -21.83 -9.48
CA SER A 534 15.26 -20.46 -9.14
C SER A 534 14.64 -20.43 -7.73
N GLY A 535 15.10 -19.52 -6.90
CA GLY A 535 14.65 -19.48 -5.50
C GLY A 535 15.59 -18.66 -4.62
N ILE A 536 15.25 -18.63 -3.32
CA ILE A 536 16.02 -17.95 -2.28
C ILE A 536 16.79 -18.98 -1.48
N TYR A 537 18.04 -18.68 -1.19
CA TYR A 537 18.97 -19.49 -0.40
C TYR A 537 19.67 -18.62 0.63
N VAL A 538 20.25 -19.22 1.66
CA VAL A 538 21.06 -18.53 2.66
C VAL A 538 22.46 -19.14 2.66
N LEU A 539 23.48 -18.30 2.47
CA LEU A 539 24.88 -18.67 2.61
C LEU A 539 25.40 -18.18 3.97
N SER A 540 25.86 -19.07 4.81
CA SER A 540 26.45 -18.77 6.13
C SER A 540 27.96 -18.99 6.09
N MET A 541 28.72 -18.23 6.88
CA MET A 541 30.16 -18.41 7.07
C MET A 541 30.44 -18.78 8.53
N ASP A 542 31.11 -19.91 8.77
CA ASP A 542 31.47 -20.47 10.08
C ASP A 542 30.27 -20.61 11.07
N GLY A 543 29.07 -20.77 10.54
CA GLY A 543 27.83 -20.86 11.34
C GLY A 543 27.42 -19.54 12.02
N VAL A 544 28.04 -18.42 11.64
CA VAL A 544 27.79 -17.09 12.20
C VAL A 544 27.32 -16.18 11.06
N GLY A 545 26.09 -15.74 11.15
CA GLY A 545 25.47 -14.89 10.13
C GLY A 545 25.22 -15.58 8.78
N GLY A 546 24.26 -15.13 8.04
CA GLY A 546 23.94 -15.65 6.72
C GLY A 546 23.55 -14.53 5.76
N GLU A 547 24.07 -14.58 4.53
CA GLU A 547 23.71 -13.69 3.46
C GLU A 547 22.70 -14.36 2.52
N ARG A 548 21.71 -13.61 2.14
CA ARG A 548 20.65 -14.08 1.24
C ARG A 548 21.16 -14.13 -0.20
N VAL A 549 20.94 -15.25 -0.87
CA VAL A 549 21.29 -15.49 -2.28
C VAL A 549 20.00 -15.70 -3.07
N VAL A 550 19.75 -14.88 -4.07
CA VAL A 550 18.65 -15.05 -5.00
C VAL A 550 19.18 -15.67 -6.28
N VAL A 551 18.66 -16.84 -6.66
CA VAL A 551 18.91 -17.52 -7.93
C VAL A 551 17.71 -17.28 -8.84
N ARG A 552 17.93 -16.64 -9.99
CA ARG A 552 16.89 -16.32 -10.99
C ARG A 552 16.82 -17.34 -12.11
#